data_d74cb510bc4b6a89b87e92b7dd189b3e
#
_entry.id   d74cb510bc4b6a89b87e92b7dd189b3e
#
_cell.length_a   1.000
_cell.length_b   1.000
_cell.length_c   1.000
_cell.angle_alpha   90.00
_cell.angle_beta   90.00
_cell.angle_gamma   90.00
#
_symmetry.space_group_name_H-M   'P 1'
#
loop_
_entity.id
_entity.type
_entity.pdbx_description
1 polymer ?
#
loop_
_entity_poly.entity_id
_entity_poly.type
_entity_poly.pdbx_seq_one_letter_code
_entity_poly.pdbx_strand_id
1 'polypeptide(L)'
;MKWLMVALGMMLVAPVFAQTAAVVVGVIDVQRVVQDSEVGKKALAEVKAVKDQKQKEIDTRQDSIQAMQGKLEKQKDILSPDAQEKLSNDIKKAVTELRRYQEDSEADIQNRLNLALQNMEKQVLPIIQKLGTEKGYSVIISKDALIYYSVKDDITDEVIRLFNQSVASAATQTQKKQ
;
A
#
# COMPACT_ATOMS: atom_id res chain seq x y z
N MET A 1 -60.74 -29.99 -64.55
CA MET A 1 -60.66 -28.78 -63.69
C MET A 1 -59.73 -29.11 -62.53
N LYS A 2 -58.46 -28.66 -62.60
CA LYS A 2 -57.43 -28.90 -61.58
C LYS A 2 -57.16 -27.59 -60.86
N TRP A 3 -57.54 -27.49 -59.59
CA TRP A 3 -57.21 -26.38 -58.75
C TRP A 3 -55.84 -26.62 -58.07
N LEU A 4 -54.89 -25.83 -58.47
CA LEU A 4 -53.60 -25.73 -57.82
C LEU A 4 -53.75 -24.73 -56.65
N MET A 5 -53.69 -25.23 -55.39
CA MET A 5 -53.50 -24.39 -54.20
C MET A 5 -52.00 -24.09 -54.05
N VAL A 6 -51.64 -22.83 -54.27
CA VAL A 6 -50.34 -22.29 -53.91
C VAL A 6 -50.38 -21.88 -52.42
N ALA A 7 -49.75 -22.65 -51.54
CA ALA A 7 -49.56 -22.26 -50.16
C ALA A 7 -48.33 -21.35 -50.07
N LEU A 8 -48.61 -20.03 -49.90
CA LEU A 8 -47.56 -19.01 -49.66
C LEU A 8 -47.13 -19.12 -48.17
N GLY A 9 -45.99 -19.76 -47.95
CA GLY A 9 -45.37 -19.84 -46.63
C GLY A 9 -44.81 -18.48 -46.21
N MET A 10 -45.46 -17.80 -45.30
CA MET A 10 -45.01 -16.55 -44.69
C MET A 10 -43.96 -16.86 -43.63
N MET A 11 -42.67 -16.73 -43.98
CA MET A 11 -41.55 -16.94 -43.09
C MET A 11 -41.45 -15.78 -42.09
N LEU A 12 -41.94 -15.95 -40.87
CA LEU A 12 -41.82 -15.00 -39.76
C LEU A 12 -40.33 -14.89 -39.34
N VAL A 13 -39.67 -13.87 -39.86
CA VAL A 13 -38.33 -13.48 -39.36
C VAL A 13 -38.51 -12.74 -38.04
N ALA A 14 -38.32 -13.44 -36.92
CA ALA A 14 -38.31 -12.82 -35.62
C ALA A 14 -37.02 -11.92 -35.49
N PRO A 15 -37.18 -10.64 -35.13
CA PRO A 15 -36.00 -9.79 -34.88
C PRO A 15 -35.25 -10.33 -33.65
N VAL A 16 -34.02 -10.78 -33.88
CA VAL A 16 -33.09 -11.09 -32.81
C VAL A 16 -32.61 -9.76 -32.23
N PHE A 17 -33.24 -9.31 -31.15
CA PHE A 17 -32.69 -8.22 -30.34
C PHE A 17 -31.41 -8.73 -29.67
N ALA A 18 -30.26 -8.41 -30.24
CA ALA A 18 -28.99 -8.58 -29.56
C ALA A 18 -29.00 -7.64 -28.35
N GLN A 19 -29.25 -8.21 -27.14
CA GLN A 19 -29.08 -7.51 -25.89
C GLN A 19 -27.58 -7.25 -25.73
N THR A 20 -27.14 -6.03 -26.07
CA THR A 20 -25.80 -5.58 -25.68
C THR A 20 -25.79 -5.46 -24.16
N ALA A 21 -25.19 -6.44 -23.48
CA ALA A 21 -24.98 -6.35 -22.03
C ALA A 21 -24.17 -5.05 -21.78
N ALA A 22 -24.74 -4.14 -21.00
CA ALA A 22 -24.06 -2.91 -20.63
C ALA A 22 -22.80 -3.28 -19.83
N VAL A 23 -21.65 -2.75 -20.26
CA VAL A 23 -20.40 -2.94 -19.52
C VAL A 23 -20.50 -2.12 -18.23
N VAL A 24 -20.51 -2.80 -17.09
CA VAL A 24 -20.53 -2.16 -15.76
C VAL A 24 -19.10 -2.01 -15.31
N VAL A 25 -18.67 -0.77 -15.07
CA VAL A 25 -17.29 -0.43 -14.65
C VAL A 25 -17.32 -0.02 -13.20
N GLY A 26 -16.38 -0.57 -12.39
CA GLY A 26 -16.09 -0.08 -11.06
C GLY A 26 -14.75 0.67 -11.05
N VAL A 27 -14.64 1.72 -10.26
CA VAL A 27 -13.40 2.47 -10.06
C VAL A 27 -13.00 2.39 -8.59
N ILE A 28 -11.73 2.10 -8.32
CA ILE A 28 -11.19 2.00 -6.97
C ILE A 28 -10.00 2.94 -6.77
N ASP A 29 -10.03 3.73 -5.71
CA ASP A 29 -8.91 4.52 -5.22
C ASP A 29 -8.08 3.67 -4.24
N VAL A 30 -7.01 3.05 -4.76
CA VAL A 30 -6.15 2.17 -3.96
C VAL A 30 -5.47 2.94 -2.82
N GLN A 31 -5.12 4.20 -3.02
CA GLN A 31 -4.49 5.03 -1.98
C GLN A 31 -5.44 5.25 -0.81
N ARG A 32 -6.72 5.53 -1.09
CA ARG A 32 -7.75 5.63 -0.05
C ARG A 32 -7.95 4.31 0.68
N VAL A 33 -7.96 3.17 -0.01
CA VAL A 33 -8.05 1.86 0.64
C VAL A 33 -6.90 1.68 1.64
N VAL A 34 -5.67 2.06 1.28
CA VAL A 34 -4.50 2.00 2.17
C VAL A 34 -4.63 2.97 3.35
N GLN A 35 -5.07 4.20 3.11
CA GLN A 35 -5.09 5.25 4.13
C GLN A 35 -6.28 5.14 5.09
N ASP A 36 -7.44 4.72 4.60
CA ASP A 36 -8.71 4.79 5.33
C ASP A 36 -9.14 3.45 5.94
N SER A 37 -8.63 2.31 5.44
CA SER A 37 -8.93 1.01 6.07
C SER A 37 -8.21 0.84 7.42
N GLU A 38 -8.82 0.10 8.34
CA GLU A 38 -8.22 -0.20 9.65
C GLU A 38 -6.91 -0.97 9.53
N VAL A 39 -6.82 -1.87 8.55
CA VAL A 39 -5.57 -2.62 8.26
C VAL A 39 -4.49 -1.68 7.78
N GLY A 40 -4.83 -0.77 6.87
CA GLY A 40 -3.88 0.20 6.33
C GLY A 40 -3.39 1.19 7.38
N LYS A 41 -4.29 1.76 8.18
CA LYS A 41 -3.94 2.63 9.31
C LYS A 41 -2.98 1.93 10.27
N LYS A 42 -3.27 0.68 10.62
CA LYS A 42 -2.40 -0.11 11.51
C LYS A 42 -1.03 -0.33 10.89
N ALA A 43 -0.97 -0.78 9.64
CA ALA A 43 0.27 -1.04 8.93
C ALA A 43 1.12 0.24 8.78
N LEU A 44 0.51 1.38 8.43
CA LEU A 44 1.20 2.65 8.34
C LEU A 44 1.68 3.15 9.71
N ALA A 45 0.91 2.93 10.78
CA ALA A 45 1.33 3.26 12.14
C ALA A 45 2.54 2.43 12.58
N GLU A 46 2.60 1.14 12.26
CA GLU A 46 3.75 0.27 12.54
C GLU A 46 5.01 0.75 11.80
N VAL A 47 4.90 1.06 10.51
CA VAL A 47 6.03 1.62 9.73
C VAL A 47 6.49 2.96 10.31
N LYS A 48 5.54 3.83 10.68
CA LYS A 48 5.84 5.12 11.32
C LYS A 48 6.58 4.92 12.66
N ALA A 49 6.15 4.00 13.49
CA ALA A 49 6.81 3.73 14.77
C ALA A 49 8.28 3.29 14.59
N VAL A 50 8.54 2.45 13.58
CA VAL A 50 9.92 2.05 13.24
C VAL A 50 10.73 3.25 12.75
N LYS A 51 10.15 4.09 11.88
CA LYS A 51 10.79 5.32 11.40
C LYS A 51 11.15 6.25 12.55
N ASP A 52 10.22 6.49 13.47
CA ASP A 52 10.42 7.38 14.62
C ASP A 52 11.52 6.83 15.55
N GLN A 53 11.59 5.50 15.74
CA GLN A 53 12.65 4.85 16.52
C GLN A 53 14.03 5.03 15.85
N LYS A 54 14.11 4.80 14.54
CA LYS A 54 15.37 4.95 13.79
C LYS A 54 15.85 6.40 13.78
N GLN A 55 14.93 7.36 13.68
CA GLN A 55 15.27 8.79 13.75
C GLN A 55 15.88 9.16 15.10
N LYS A 56 15.31 8.68 16.21
CA LYS A 56 15.88 8.90 17.54
C LYS A 56 17.32 8.34 17.67
N GLU A 57 17.56 7.18 17.09
CA GLU A 57 18.90 6.58 17.10
C GLU A 57 19.88 7.41 16.24
N ILE A 58 19.44 7.93 15.10
CA ILE A 58 20.22 8.84 14.24
C ILE A 58 20.58 10.10 15.02
N ASP A 59 19.60 10.72 15.67
CA ASP A 59 19.79 11.93 16.47
C ASP A 59 20.81 11.69 17.60
N THR A 60 20.66 10.57 18.32
CA THR A 60 21.59 10.17 19.39
C THR A 60 23.04 10.01 18.88
N ARG A 61 23.23 9.40 17.71
CA ARG A 61 24.55 9.24 17.09
C ARG A 61 25.13 10.58 16.63
N GLN A 62 24.30 11.47 16.10
CA GLN A 62 24.69 12.84 15.72
C GLN A 62 25.17 13.63 16.95
N ASP A 63 24.41 13.59 18.05
CA ASP A 63 24.76 14.26 19.29
C ASP A 63 26.09 13.72 19.85
N SER A 64 26.31 12.42 19.79
CA SER A 64 27.58 11.79 20.20
C SER A 64 28.76 12.27 19.36
N ILE A 65 28.58 12.36 18.04
CA ILE A 65 29.62 12.87 17.14
C ILE A 65 29.94 14.34 17.45
N GLN A 66 28.91 15.18 17.65
CA GLN A 66 29.07 16.57 18.03
C GLN A 66 29.82 16.74 19.35
N ALA A 67 29.50 15.89 20.36
CA ALA A 67 30.18 15.89 21.62
C ALA A 67 31.66 15.52 21.50
N MET A 68 31.98 14.50 20.67
CA MET A 68 33.39 14.13 20.40
C MET A 68 34.13 15.24 19.66
N GLN A 69 33.51 15.89 18.68
CA GLN A 69 34.09 17.05 17.96
C GLN A 69 34.35 18.21 18.91
N GLY A 70 33.36 18.56 19.74
CA GLY A 70 33.49 19.62 20.75
C GLY A 70 34.58 19.31 21.79
N LYS A 71 34.76 18.02 22.16
CA LYS A 71 35.85 17.58 23.04
C LYS A 71 37.22 17.76 22.37
N LEU A 72 37.36 17.35 21.12
CA LEU A 72 38.60 17.51 20.37
C LEU A 72 38.99 18.99 20.26
N GLU A 73 38.06 19.88 19.93
CA GLU A 73 38.31 21.30 19.81
C GLU A 73 38.71 21.96 21.13
N LYS A 74 37.95 21.68 22.21
CA LYS A 74 38.21 22.26 23.54
C LYS A 74 39.48 21.76 24.22
N GLN A 75 39.93 20.54 23.88
CA GLN A 75 41.09 19.91 24.51
C GLN A 75 42.29 19.82 23.57
N LYS A 76 42.28 20.47 22.43
CA LYS A 76 43.33 20.39 21.43
C LYS A 76 44.73 20.71 22.00
N ASP A 77 44.81 21.74 22.84
CA ASP A 77 46.08 22.14 23.43
C ASP A 77 46.54 21.35 24.64
N ILE A 78 45.65 20.45 25.18
CA ILE A 78 45.87 19.68 26.37
C ILE A 78 46.15 18.19 26.05
N LEU A 79 45.55 17.68 24.96
CA LEU A 79 45.70 16.31 24.53
C LEU A 79 47.08 16.07 23.90
N SER A 80 47.67 14.90 24.19
CA SER A 80 48.84 14.43 23.46
C SER A 80 48.53 14.23 21.96
N PRO A 81 49.51 14.32 21.05
CA PRO A 81 49.34 14.07 19.64
C PRO A 81 48.61 12.73 19.35
N ASP A 82 49.02 11.66 20.01
CA ASP A 82 48.42 10.33 19.88
C ASP A 82 46.96 10.34 20.30
N ALA A 83 46.61 11.05 21.37
CA ALA A 83 45.21 11.14 21.86
C ALA A 83 44.33 11.95 20.91
N GLN A 84 44.89 13.02 20.28
CA GLN A 84 44.19 13.78 19.28
C GLN A 84 43.94 12.93 18.03
N GLU A 85 44.97 12.24 17.54
CA GLU A 85 44.85 11.35 16.38
C GLU A 85 43.80 10.25 16.64
N LYS A 86 43.84 9.59 17.79
CA LYS A 86 42.86 8.59 18.16
C LYS A 86 41.44 9.15 18.15
N LEU A 87 41.19 10.28 18.82
CA LEU A 87 39.86 10.91 18.85
C LEU A 87 39.40 11.33 17.48
N SER A 88 40.28 11.86 16.63
CA SER A 88 39.97 12.19 15.23
C SER A 88 39.56 10.95 14.43
N ASN A 89 40.25 9.80 14.62
CA ASN A 89 39.91 8.56 13.95
C ASN A 89 38.60 7.97 14.46
N ASP A 90 38.31 8.07 15.76
CA ASP A 90 37.03 7.67 16.37
C ASP A 90 35.88 8.50 15.79
N ILE A 91 36.05 9.83 15.63
CA ILE A 91 35.05 10.69 14.98
C ILE A 91 34.81 10.26 13.53
N LYS A 92 35.86 10.05 12.73
CA LYS A 92 35.73 9.61 11.33
C LYS A 92 34.98 8.27 11.24
N LYS A 93 35.26 7.34 12.15
CA LYS A 93 34.58 6.05 12.24
C LYS A 93 33.10 6.24 12.58
N ALA A 94 32.80 7.03 13.61
CA ALA A 94 31.43 7.31 14.03
C ALA A 94 30.60 7.98 12.92
N VAL A 95 31.18 8.94 12.16
CA VAL A 95 30.51 9.56 10.99
C VAL A 95 30.23 8.52 9.91
N THR A 96 31.16 7.63 9.63
CA THR A 96 30.97 6.56 8.64
C THR A 96 29.88 5.59 9.06
N GLU A 97 29.85 5.22 10.34
CA GLU A 97 28.82 4.33 10.92
C GLU A 97 27.43 5.00 10.92
N LEU A 98 27.36 6.29 11.22
CA LEU A 98 26.11 7.05 11.14
C LEU A 98 25.56 7.05 9.72
N ARG A 99 26.38 7.33 8.71
CA ARG A 99 25.95 7.31 7.32
C ARG A 99 25.42 5.94 6.90
N ARG A 100 26.13 4.85 7.24
CA ARG A 100 25.67 3.48 6.99
C ARG A 100 24.35 3.19 7.67
N TYR A 101 24.21 3.59 8.93
CA TYR A 101 22.98 3.39 9.68
C TYR A 101 21.80 4.14 9.05
N GLN A 102 22.02 5.35 8.51
CA GLN A 102 20.98 6.11 7.78
C GLN A 102 20.55 5.37 6.50
N GLU A 103 21.52 4.94 5.68
CA GLU A 103 21.28 4.19 4.45
C GLU A 103 20.51 2.88 4.72
N ASP A 104 20.96 2.10 5.71
CA ASP A 104 20.30 0.85 6.12
C ASP A 104 18.88 1.11 6.68
N SER A 105 18.72 2.21 7.42
CA SER A 105 17.42 2.59 7.99
C SER A 105 16.41 2.95 6.93
N GLU A 106 16.81 3.71 5.92
CA GLU A 106 15.95 4.06 4.78
C GLU A 106 15.53 2.80 4.01
N ALA A 107 16.48 1.90 3.74
CA ALA A 107 16.20 0.63 3.06
C ALA A 107 15.23 -0.26 3.86
N ASP A 108 15.42 -0.37 5.19
CA ASP A 108 14.52 -1.15 6.06
C ASP A 108 13.10 -0.57 6.10
N ILE A 109 12.97 0.77 6.23
CA ILE A 109 11.66 1.45 6.21
C ILE A 109 10.95 1.20 4.88
N GLN A 110 11.66 1.36 3.75
CA GLN A 110 11.08 1.12 2.42
C GLN A 110 10.65 -0.33 2.23
N ASN A 111 11.46 -1.29 2.68
CA ASN A 111 11.13 -2.71 2.63
C ASN A 111 9.88 -3.03 3.46
N ARG A 112 9.76 -2.49 4.67
CA ARG A 112 8.59 -2.67 5.53
C ARG A 112 7.33 -2.10 4.89
N LEU A 113 7.42 -0.92 4.30
CA LEU A 113 6.30 -0.31 3.58
C LEU A 113 5.86 -1.19 2.40
N ASN A 114 6.80 -1.65 1.59
CA ASN A 114 6.50 -2.52 0.45
C ASN A 114 5.85 -3.84 0.89
N LEU A 115 6.35 -4.47 1.96
CA LEU A 115 5.78 -5.70 2.52
C LEU A 115 4.36 -5.44 3.08
N ALA A 116 4.14 -4.32 3.74
CA ALA A 116 2.82 -3.94 4.24
C ALA A 116 1.81 -3.77 3.10
N LEU A 117 2.20 -3.06 2.03
CA LEU A 117 1.35 -2.87 0.85
C LEU A 117 1.04 -4.19 0.14
N GLN A 118 2.04 -5.06 -0.06
CA GLN A 118 1.84 -6.38 -0.67
C GLN A 118 0.91 -7.26 0.17
N ASN A 119 1.03 -7.21 1.50
CA ASN A 119 0.15 -7.97 2.39
C ASN A 119 -1.29 -7.45 2.34
N MET A 120 -1.48 -6.14 2.23
CA MET A 120 -2.80 -5.54 2.05
C MET A 120 -3.41 -5.92 0.71
N GLU A 121 -2.64 -5.86 -0.37
CA GLU A 121 -3.07 -6.27 -1.71
C GLU A 121 -3.59 -7.72 -1.71
N LYS A 122 -2.81 -8.65 -1.12
CA LYS A 122 -3.22 -10.06 -1.00
C LYS A 122 -4.53 -10.24 -0.24
N GLN A 123 -4.83 -9.37 0.71
CA GLN A 123 -6.04 -9.46 1.52
C GLN A 123 -7.24 -8.77 0.84
N VAL A 124 -7.03 -7.66 0.16
CA VAL A 124 -8.11 -6.89 -0.48
C VAL A 124 -8.54 -7.48 -1.82
N LEU A 125 -7.62 -8.08 -2.57
CA LEU A 125 -7.90 -8.63 -3.90
C LEU A 125 -9.06 -9.64 -3.94
N PRO A 126 -9.16 -10.63 -3.03
CA PRO A 126 -10.31 -11.54 -2.98
C PRO A 126 -11.64 -10.82 -2.72
N ILE A 127 -11.60 -9.72 -1.95
CA ILE A 127 -12.79 -8.90 -1.64
C ILE A 127 -13.26 -8.17 -2.90
N ILE A 128 -12.32 -7.58 -3.65
CA ILE A 128 -12.61 -6.92 -4.93
C ILE A 128 -13.19 -7.92 -5.94
N GLN A 129 -12.60 -9.11 -6.05
CA GLN A 129 -13.08 -10.17 -6.94
C GLN A 129 -14.50 -10.63 -6.59
N LYS A 130 -14.77 -10.83 -5.30
CA LYS A 130 -16.08 -11.19 -4.80
C LYS A 130 -17.10 -10.09 -5.10
N LEU A 131 -16.79 -8.86 -4.78
CA LEU A 131 -17.62 -7.69 -5.07
C LEU A 131 -17.91 -7.56 -6.57
N GLY A 132 -16.87 -7.73 -7.41
CA GLY A 132 -16.98 -7.74 -8.86
C GLY A 132 -18.00 -8.74 -9.38
N THR A 133 -17.93 -9.97 -8.88
CA THR A 133 -18.87 -11.05 -9.25
C THR A 133 -20.28 -10.78 -8.74
N GLU A 134 -20.45 -10.39 -7.49
CA GLU A 134 -21.75 -10.17 -6.85
C GLU A 134 -22.50 -8.97 -7.44
N LYS A 135 -21.80 -7.92 -7.84
CA LYS A 135 -22.39 -6.70 -8.43
C LYS A 135 -22.43 -6.72 -9.95
N GLY A 136 -21.84 -7.74 -10.59
CA GLY A 136 -21.83 -7.85 -12.05
C GLY A 136 -20.92 -6.84 -12.74
N TYR A 137 -19.86 -6.38 -12.08
CA TYR A 137 -18.85 -5.54 -12.72
C TYR A 137 -18.12 -6.32 -13.82
N SER A 138 -18.08 -5.76 -15.02
CA SER A 138 -17.32 -6.31 -16.15
C SER A 138 -15.82 -6.07 -15.97
N VAL A 139 -15.45 -4.96 -15.32
CA VAL A 139 -14.08 -4.55 -15.02
C VAL A 139 -14.06 -3.64 -13.80
N ILE A 140 -13.00 -3.76 -12.98
CA ILE A 140 -12.68 -2.81 -11.90
C ILE A 140 -11.30 -2.25 -12.20
N ILE A 141 -11.18 -0.91 -12.24
CA ILE A 141 -9.97 -0.20 -12.66
C ILE A 141 -9.51 0.70 -11.52
N SER A 142 -8.18 0.81 -11.33
CA SER A 142 -7.63 1.81 -10.41
C SER A 142 -7.89 3.22 -10.92
N LYS A 143 -8.28 4.11 -10.02
CA LYS A 143 -8.47 5.54 -10.27
C LYS A 143 -7.25 6.19 -10.93
N ASP A 144 -6.05 5.78 -10.53
CA ASP A 144 -4.79 6.34 -11.04
C ASP A 144 -4.56 6.06 -12.54
N ALA A 145 -5.27 5.07 -13.10
CA ALA A 145 -5.22 4.76 -14.52
C ALA A 145 -6.23 5.56 -15.37
N LEU A 146 -7.06 6.40 -14.74
CA LEU A 146 -8.15 7.11 -15.38
C LEU A 146 -7.92 8.63 -15.35
N ILE A 147 -8.21 9.29 -16.46
CA ILE A 147 -8.24 10.76 -16.52
C ILE A 147 -9.58 11.30 -15.99
N TYR A 148 -10.66 10.55 -16.22
CA TYR A 148 -12.01 10.89 -15.80
C TYR A 148 -12.84 9.64 -15.50
N TYR A 149 -13.67 9.71 -14.48
CA TYR A 149 -14.72 8.74 -14.18
C TYR A 149 -15.89 9.42 -13.46
N SER A 150 -17.05 8.78 -13.47
CA SER A 150 -18.21 9.26 -12.74
C SER A 150 -18.15 8.79 -11.29
N VAL A 151 -18.47 9.68 -10.33
CA VAL A 151 -18.50 9.36 -8.89
C VAL A 151 -19.40 8.15 -8.57
N LYS A 152 -20.44 7.91 -9.35
CA LYS A 152 -21.34 6.75 -9.21
C LYS A 152 -20.63 5.41 -9.46
N ASP A 153 -19.51 5.42 -10.18
CA ASP A 153 -18.72 4.23 -10.51
C ASP A 153 -17.64 3.96 -9.46
N ASP A 154 -17.46 4.87 -8.45
CA ASP A 154 -16.51 4.73 -7.36
C ASP A 154 -17.02 3.71 -6.33
N ILE A 155 -16.28 2.61 -6.19
CA ILE A 155 -16.59 1.53 -5.24
C ILE A 155 -15.66 1.53 -4.03
N THR A 156 -14.82 2.53 -3.87
CA THR A 156 -13.75 2.57 -2.86
C THR A 156 -14.30 2.41 -1.45
N ASP A 157 -15.35 3.16 -1.11
CA ASP A 157 -15.94 3.09 0.24
C ASP A 157 -16.54 1.71 0.55
N GLU A 158 -17.14 1.07 -0.44
CA GLU A 158 -17.67 -0.28 -0.28
C GLU A 158 -16.55 -1.31 -0.06
N VAL A 159 -15.46 -1.19 -0.82
CA VAL A 159 -14.26 -2.04 -0.63
C VAL A 159 -13.66 -1.84 0.76
N ILE A 160 -13.48 -0.60 1.22
CA ILE A 160 -12.95 -0.29 2.56
C ILE A 160 -13.85 -0.92 3.63
N ARG A 161 -15.16 -0.77 3.53
CA ARG A 161 -16.12 -1.35 4.47
C ARG A 161 -16.02 -2.87 4.52
N LEU A 162 -15.99 -3.54 3.38
CA LEU A 162 -15.88 -5.00 3.29
C LEU A 162 -14.52 -5.49 3.81
N PHE A 163 -13.46 -4.75 3.53
CA PHE A 163 -12.12 -5.07 4.02
C PHE A 163 -12.06 -5.01 5.55
N ASN A 164 -12.57 -3.94 6.15
CA ASN A 164 -12.64 -3.81 7.61
C ASN A 164 -13.48 -4.93 8.24
N GLN A 165 -14.60 -5.32 7.64
CA GLN A 165 -15.45 -6.42 8.11
C GLN A 165 -14.75 -7.79 8.04
N SER A 166 -13.99 -8.04 6.98
CA SER A 166 -13.28 -9.32 6.80
C SER A 166 -12.24 -9.54 7.90
N VAL A 167 -11.52 -8.49 8.27
CA VAL A 167 -10.50 -8.55 9.32
C VAL A 167 -11.13 -8.70 10.71
N ALA A 168 -12.20 -7.97 10.99
CA ALA A 168 -12.93 -8.12 12.25
C ALA A 168 -13.45 -9.56 12.45
N SER A 169 -13.97 -10.17 11.38
CA SER A 169 -14.45 -11.57 11.39
C SER A 169 -13.32 -12.57 11.61
N ALA A 170 -12.15 -12.37 10.99
CA ALA A 170 -10.98 -13.21 11.17
C ALA A 170 -10.44 -13.14 12.61
N ALA A 171 -10.39 -11.95 13.21
CA ALA A 171 -9.95 -11.74 14.58
C ALA A 171 -10.87 -12.47 15.60
N THR A 172 -12.18 -12.41 15.38
CA THR A 172 -13.17 -13.07 16.25
C THR A 172 -13.07 -14.61 16.17
N GLN A 173 -12.76 -15.16 15.00
CA GLN A 173 -12.59 -16.62 14.83
C GLN A 173 -11.31 -17.15 15.49
N THR A 174 -10.24 -16.35 15.52
CA THR A 174 -8.98 -16.73 16.18
C THR A 174 -9.13 -16.79 17.70
N GLN A 175 -9.89 -15.87 18.28
CA GLN A 175 -10.18 -15.86 19.72
C GLN A 175 -11.09 -17.01 20.18
N LYS A 176 -11.91 -17.57 19.30
CA LYS A 176 -12.83 -18.67 19.64
C LYS A 176 -12.17 -20.06 19.57
N LYS A 177 -10.94 -20.15 19.06
CA LYS A 177 -10.14 -21.38 18.94
C LYS A 177 -9.05 -21.54 20.01
N GLN A 178 -8.88 -20.58 20.89
CA GLN A 178 -8.05 -20.66 22.11
C GLN A 178 -8.94 -20.91 23.32
#